data_170a4ba82aaf5692a14ead6f8e2b5b47
#
_entry.id   170a4ba82aaf5692a14ead6f8e2b5b47
#
_cell.length_a   1.000
_cell.length_b   1.000
_cell.length_c   1.000
_cell.angle_alpha   90.00
_cell.angle_beta   90.00
_cell.angle_gamma   90.00
#
_symmetry.space_group_name_H-M   'P 1'
#
loop_
_entity.id
_entity.type
_entity.pdbx_description
1 polymer ?
#
loop_
_entity_poly.entity_id
_entity_poly.type
_entity_poly.pdbx_seq_one_letter_code
_entity_poly.pdbx_strand_id
1 'polypeptide(L)'
;MTDDDRFRRGWETVGRINGPARDRQFQSLGEVAPDFARWIVESAYADVLSRPQLALRDREIATVAALTALGNAAPQLKAHVEGALNVGLTREEIVEVIAQMAIYAGVPAAINGLQVAKEVFRERDEG
;
A
#
# COMPACT_ATOMS: atom_id res chain seq x y z
N MET A 1 -19.29 -13.19 -12.42
CA MET A 1 -17.82 -13.29 -12.36
C MET A 1 -17.43 -14.51 -11.57
N THR A 2 -16.54 -15.34 -12.11
CA THR A 2 -16.04 -16.51 -11.42
C THR A 2 -15.01 -16.13 -10.36
N ASP A 3 -14.74 -17.03 -9.41
CA ASP A 3 -13.71 -16.84 -8.40
C ASP A 3 -12.34 -16.66 -9.04
N ASP A 4 -12.05 -17.38 -10.14
CA ASP A 4 -10.79 -17.26 -10.86
C ASP A 4 -10.63 -15.87 -11.49
N ASP A 5 -11.71 -15.32 -12.05
CA ASP A 5 -11.67 -13.97 -12.63
C ASP A 5 -11.49 -12.91 -11.56
N ARG A 6 -12.13 -13.09 -10.42
CA ARG A 6 -12.00 -12.19 -9.28
C ARG A 6 -10.56 -12.18 -8.75
N PHE A 7 -9.97 -13.35 -8.56
CA PHE A 7 -8.58 -13.47 -8.12
C PHE A 7 -7.63 -12.83 -9.13
N ARG A 8 -7.79 -13.13 -10.42
CA ARG A 8 -6.92 -12.60 -11.47
C ARG A 8 -6.97 -11.07 -11.50
N ARG A 9 -8.18 -10.50 -11.42
CA ARG A 9 -8.34 -9.04 -11.41
C ARG A 9 -7.64 -8.41 -10.20
N GLY A 10 -7.78 -9.03 -9.04
CA GLY A 10 -7.10 -8.59 -7.82
C GLY A 10 -5.60 -8.70 -7.94
N TRP A 11 -5.12 -9.82 -8.48
CA TRP A 11 -3.69 -10.05 -8.64
C TRP A 11 -3.03 -9.06 -9.61
N GLU A 12 -3.72 -8.69 -10.67
CA GLU A 12 -3.25 -7.64 -11.57
C GLU A 12 -3.11 -6.30 -10.85
N THR A 13 -4.09 -5.96 -10.02
CA THR A 13 -4.05 -4.72 -9.24
C THR A 13 -2.94 -4.75 -8.19
N VAL A 14 -2.74 -5.89 -7.52
CA VAL A 14 -1.59 -6.08 -6.63
C VAL A 14 -0.29 -5.77 -7.37
N GLY A 15 -0.15 -6.28 -8.59
CA GLY A 15 1.05 -6.05 -9.40
C GLY A 15 1.27 -4.59 -9.75
N ARG A 16 0.20 -3.84 -10.01
CA ARG A 16 0.30 -2.41 -10.32
C ARG A 16 0.76 -1.59 -9.11
N ILE A 17 0.33 -1.97 -7.92
CA ILE A 17 0.68 -1.27 -6.69
C ILE A 17 2.02 -1.78 -6.14
N ASN A 18 2.14 -3.08 -5.94
CA ASN A 18 3.29 -3.66 -5.23
C ASN A 18 4.50 -3.90 -6.14
N GLY A 19 4.29 -3.94 -7.46
CA GLY A 19 5.37 -4.16 -8.40
C GLY A 19 6.07 -5.51 -8.20
N PRO A 20 7.41 -5.57 -8.38
CA PRO A 20 8.15 -6.84 -8.26
C PRO A 20 8.11 -7.49 -6.88
N ALA A 21 7.79 -6.73 -5.85
CA ALA A 21 7.70 -7.27 -4.48
C ALA A 21 6.46 -8.15 -4.27
N ARG A 22 5.50 -8.13 -5.21
CA ARG A 22 4.22 -8.82 -5.10
C ARG A 22 4.37 -10.30 -4.72
N ASP A 23 5.17 -11.03 -5.47
CA ASP A 23 5.29 -12.48 -5.27
C ASP A 23 5.86 -12.81 -3.89
N ARG A 24 6.91 -12.10 -3.48
CA ARG A 24 7.54 -12.33 -2.19
C ARG A 24 6.59 -12.03 -1.02
N GLN A 25 5.88 -10.92 -1.10
CA GLN A 25 4.96 -10.50 -0.04
C GLN A 25 3.84 -11.51 0.17
N PHE A 26 3.21 -11.96 -0.91
CA PHE A 26 2.09 -12.88 -0.81
C PHE A 26 2.52 -14.32 -0.59
N GLN A 27 3.71 -14.71 -1.06
CA GLN A 27 4.27 -16.02 -0.76
C GLN A 27 4.52 -16.17 0.74
N SER A 28 5.13 -15.18 1.36
CA SER A 28 5.40 -15.21 2.80
C SER A 28 4.12 -15.39 3.62
N LEU A 29 3.09 -14.60 3.30
CA LEU A 29 1.80 -14.70 3.97
C LEU A 29 1.14 -16.06 3.71
N GLY A 30 1.23 -16.56 2.49
CA GLY A 30 0.64 -17.84 2.07
C GLY A 30 1.27 -19.05 2.75
N GLU A 31 2.52 -18.96 3.19
CA GLU A 31 3.18 -20.03 3.94
C GLU A 31 2.47 -20.31 5.27
N VAL A 32 1.88 -19.29 5.87
CA VAL A 32 1.18 -19.40 7.14
C VAL A 32 -0.33 -19.52 6.95
N ALA A 33 -0.89 -18.75 6.03
CA ALA A 33 -2.33 -18.62 5.87
C ALA A 33 -2.70 -18.44 4.38
N PRO A 34 -2.69 -19.53 3.60
CA PRO A 34 -2.94 -19.43 2.16
C PRO A 34 -4.33 -18.88 1.82
N ASP A 35 -5.35 -19.26 2.56
CA ASP A 35 -6.69 -18.73 2.33
C ASP A 35 -6.77 -17.24 2.65
N PHE A 36 -6.08 -16.81 3.70
CA PHE A 36 -6.07 -15.41 4.09
C PHE A 36 -5.39 -14.55 3.01
N ALA A 37 -4.27 -15.01 2.46
CA ALA A 37 -3.59 -14.33 1.37
C ALA A 37 -4.53 -14.16 0.16
N ARG A 38 -5.26 -15.23 -0.18
CA ARG A 38 -6.25 -15.19 -1.26
C ARG A 38 -7.38 -14.20 -0.96
N TRP A 39 -7.89 -14.18 0.27
CA TRP A 39 -8.95 -13.26 0.66
C TRP A 39 -8.53 -11.80 0.51
N ILE A 40 -7.28 -11.47 0.81
CA ILE A 40 -6.77 -10.11 0.62
C ILE A 40 -6.79 -9.74 -0.86
N VAL A 41 -6.28 -10.62 -1.71
CA VAL A 41 -6.26 -10.36 -3.16
C VAL A 41 -7.69 -10.15 -3.68
N GLU A 42 -8.62 -10.98 -3.24
CA GLU A 42 -10.00 -10.90 -3.72
C GLU A 42 -10.79 -9.75 -3.08
N SER A 43 -10.77 -9.65 -1.75
CA SER A 43 -11.60 -8.66 -1.03
C SER A 43 -11.06 -7.24 -1.16
N ALA A 44 -9.77 -7.05 -0.91
CA ALA A 44 -9.19 -5.71 -0.92
C ALA A 44 -8.86 -5.25 -2.34
N TYR A 45 -8.12 -6.06 -3.07
CA TYR A 45 -7.59 -5.62 -4.36
C TYR A 45 -8.59 -5.77 -5.49
N ALA A 46 -9.33 -6.89 -5.57
CA ALA A 46 -10.33 -7.06 -6.62
C ALA A 46 -11.60 -6.28 -6.32
N ASP A 47 -12.18 -6.47 -5.14
CA ASP A 47 -13.50 -5.93 -4.84
C ASP A 47 -13.48 -4.42 -4.56
N VAL A 48 -12.38 -3.89 -4.02
CA VAL A 48 -12.31 -2.48 -3.64
C VAL A 48 -11.32 -1.71 -4.51
N LEU A 49 -10.04 -2.07 -4.49
CA LEU A 49 -8.99 -1.27 -5.11
C LEU A 49 -9.02 -1.30 -6.65
N SER A 50 -9.69 -2.29 -7.25
CA SER A 50 -9.85 -2.37 -8.71
C SER A 50 -11.04 -1.56 -9.25
N ARG A 51 -11.86 -0.98 -8.38
CA ARG A 51 -13.04 -0.24 -8.80
C ARG A 51 -12.62 1.05 -9.52
N PRO A 52 -13.30 1.39 -10.64
CA PRO A 52 -12.88 2.54 -11.45
C PRO A 52 -13.31 3.90 -10.90
N GLN A 53 -14.16 3.95 -9.87
CA GLN A 53 -14.71 5.20 -9.35
C GLN A 53 -13.67 6.09 -8.69
N LEU A 54 -12.50 5.53 -8.31
CA LEU A 54 -11.40 6.28 -7.74
C LEU A 54 -10.10 5.70 -8.29
N ALA A 55 -9.25 6.54 -8.84
CA ALA A 55 -7.99 6.09 -9.44
C ALA A 55 -7.05 5.48 -8.39
N LEU A 56 -6.20 4.54 -8.80
CA LEU A 56 -5.24 3.91 -7.89
C LEU A 56 -4.34 4.92 -7.20
N ARG A 57 -3.93 5.95 -7.92
CA ARG A 57 -3.11 7.03 -7.35
C ARG A 57 -3.80 7.66 -6.14
N ASP A 58 -5.09 7.97 -6.28
CA ASP A 58 -5.85 8.58 -5.19
C ASP A 58 -6.13 7.60 -4.07
N ARG A 59 -6.36 6.32 -4.40
CA ARG A 59 -6.53 5.28 -3.39
C ARG A 59 -5.27 5.10 -2.54
N GLU A 60 -4.08 5.21 -3.16
CA GLU A 60 -2.83 5.11 -2.40
C GLU A 60 -2.59 6.33 -1.51
N ILE A 61 -3.07 7.51 -1.89
CA ILE A 61 -3.08 8.67 -0.98
C ILE A 61 -3.87 8.33 0.29
N ALA A 62 -5.08 7.81 0.11
CA ALA A 62 -5.93 7.42 1.24
C ALA A 62 -5.30 6.31 2.09
N THR A 63 -4.66 5.34 1.43
CA THR A 63 -4.01 4.21 2.10
C THR A 63 -2.83 4.68 2.95
N VAL A 64 -1.96 5.50 2.38
CA VAL A 64 -0.80 6.05 3.11
C VAL A 64 -1.26 6.86 4.31
N ALA A 65 -2.29 7.69 4.13
CA ALA A 65 -2.88 8.48 5.22
C ALA A 65 -3.42 7.58 6.34
N ALA A 66 -4.22 6.57 5.97
CA ALA A 66 -4.83 5.66 6.93
C ALA A 66 -3.79 4.88 7.73
N LEU A 67 -2.77 4.33 7.05
CA LEU A 67 -1.75 3.53 7.71
C LEU A 67 -0.85 4.38 8.61
N THR A 68 -0.58 5.61 8.22
CA THR A 68 0.13 6.58 9.07
C THR A 68 -0.68 6.86 10.33
N ALA A 69 -1.98 7.10 10.18
CA ALA A 69 -2.86 7.43 11.30
C ALA A 69 -3.03 6.27 12.27
N LEU A 70 -3.06 5.02 11.79
CA LEU A 70 -3.13 3.84 12.65
C LEU A 70 -1.96 3.75 13.62
N GLY A 71 -0.76 4.13 13.20
CA GLY A 71 0.41 4.19 14.06
C GLY A 71 1.06 2.84 14.37
N ASN A 72 0.39 1.73 14.09
CA ASN A 72 0.89 0.38 14.39
C ASN A 72 1.06 -0.48 13.15
N ALA A 73 1.15 0.14 11.98
CA ALA A 73 1.17 -0.56 10.69
C ALA A 73 2.41 -0.17 9.86
N ALA A 74 3.58 -0.05 10.50
CA ALA A 74 4.80 0.39 9.82
C ALA A 74 5.19 -0.50 8.64
N PRO A 75 5.16 -1.84 8.73
CA PRO A 75 5.49 -2.69 7.58
C PRO A 75 4.53 -2.49 6.40
N GLN A 76 3.25 -2.34 6.66
CA GLN A 76 2.25 -2.10 5.63
C GLN A 76 2.40 -0.70 5.04
N LEU A 77 2.71 0.29 5.88
CA LEU A 77 2.97 1.64 5.41
C LEU A 77 4.19 1.66 4.47
N LYS A 78 5.24 0.93 4.82
CA LYS A 78 6.42 0.82 3.96
C LYS A 78 6.04 0.28 2.59
N ALA A 79 5.28 -0.82 2.54
CA ALA A 79 4.82 -1.42 1.29
C ALA A 79 3.98 -0.44 0.47
N HIS A 80 3.13 0.35 1.12
CA HIS A 80 2.25 1.28 0.42
C HIS A 80 2.90 2.62 0.07
N VAL A 81 3.96 3.04 0.76
CA VAL A 81 4.79 4.15 0.28
C VAL A 81 5.45 3.76 -1.05
N GLU A 82 5.99 2.55 -1.14
CA GLU A 82 6.50 2.02 -2.40
C GLU A 82 5.39 1.92 -3.44
N GLY A 83 4.23 1.41 -3.05
CA GLY A 83 3.07 1.31 -3.93
C GLY A 83 2.60 2.66 -4.44
N ALA A 84 2.61 3.67 -3.59
CA ALA A 84 2.25 5.04 -3.96
C ALA A 84 3.18 5.57 -5.06
N LEU A 85 4.49 5.35 -4.92
CA LEU A 85 5.44 5.72 -5.97
C LEU A 85 5.17 4.95 -7.26
N ASN A 86 4.84 3.67 -7.16
CA ASN A 86 4.56 2.81 -8.32
C ASN A 86 3.34 3.29 -9.12
N VAL A 87 2.36 3.90 -8.48
CA VAL A 87 1.16 4.38 -9.15
C VAL A 87 1.17 5.88 -9.43
N GLY A 88 2.33 6.53 -9.27
CA GLY A 88 2.56 7.87 -9.79
C GLY A 88 2.58 9.01 -8.78
N LEU A 89 2.52 8.75 -7.47
CA LEU A 89 2.76 9.81 -6.49
C LEU A 89 4.23 10.22 -6.51
N THR A 90 4.47 11.50 -6.30
CA THR A 90 5.83 12.00 -6.08
C THR A 90 6.22 11.86 -4.62
N ARG A 91 7.52 11.92 -4.34
CA ARG A 91 8.02 11.91 -2.97
C ARG A 91 7.44 13.07 -2.16
N GLU A 92 7.38 14.25 -2.77
CA GLU A 92 6.81 15.43 -2.12
C GLU A 92 5.35 15.22 -1.74
N GLU A 93 4.58 14.62 -2.63
CA GLU A 93 3.16 14.32 -2.35
C GLU A 93 3.02 13.36 -1.19
N ILE A 94 3.82 12.31 -1.15
CA ILE A 94 3.80 11.33 -0.05
C ILE A 94 4.13 12.01 1.28
N VAL A 95 5.17 12.85 1.30
CA VAL A 95 5.56 13.59 2.50
C VAL A 95 4.42 14.49 2.98
N GLU A 96 3.75 15.17 2.05
CA GLU A 96 2.63 16.06 2.40
C GLU A 96 1.44 15.30 2.98
N VAL A 97 1.13 14.12 2.41
CA VAL A 97 0.05 13.27 2.95
C VAL A 97 0.36 12.86 4.39
N ILE A 98 1.59 12.38 4.63
CA ILE A 98 2.00 11.92 5.97
C ILE A 98 2.03 13.09 6.95
N ALA A 99 2.60 14.23 6.54
CA ALA A 99 2.70 15.41 7.39
C ALA A 99 1.31 15.91 7.81
N GLN A 100 0.33 15.84 6.92
CA GLN A 100 -1.04 16.23 7.21
C GLN A 100 -1.65 15.41 8.35
N MET A 101 -1.21 14.16 8.52
CA MET A 101 -1.71 13.28 9.58
C MET A 101 -1.29 13.76 10.97
N ALA A 102 -0.32 14.66 11.09
CA ALA A 102 -0.01 15.29 12.36
C ALA A 102 -1.22 16.03 12.94
N ILE A 103 -2.08 16.57 12.08
CA ILE A 103 -3.29 17.31 12.49
C ILE A 103 -4.37 16.36 13.00
N TYR A 104 -4.57 15.22 12.32
CA TYR A 104 -5.71 14.34 12.58
C TYR A 104 -5.37 13.13 13.45
N ALA A 105 -4.09 12.74 13.52
CA ALA A 105 -3.66 11.55 14.25
C ALA A 105 -2.54 11.84 15.25
N GLY A 106 -1.99 13.04 15.25
CA GLY A 106 -0.95 13.44 16.19
C GLY A 106 0.46 13.44 15.58
N VAL A 107 1.30 14.29 16.14
CA VAL A 107 2.68 14.46 15.68
C VAL A 107 3.48 13.15 15.72
N PRO A 108 3.38 12.31 16.78
CA PRO A 108 4.13 11.05 16.81
C PRO A 108 3.80 10.12 15.64
N ALA A 109 2.52 10.01 15.25
CA ALA A 109 2.14 9.18 14.09
C ALA A 109 2.79 9.70 12.81
N ALA A 110 2.78 11.01 12.60
CA ALA A 110 3.41 11.63 11.43
C ALA A 110 4.93 11.44 11.44
N ILE A 111 5.59 11.60 12.59
CA ILE A 111 7.03 11.36 12.71
C ILE A 111 7.37 9.93 12.28
N ASN A 112 6.64 8.95 12.82
CA ASN A 112 6.86 7.54 12.49
C ASN A 112 6.65 7.28 11.01
N GLY A 113 5.61 7.88 10.43
CA GLY A 113 5.33 7.76 9.00
C GLY A 113 6.44 8.35 8.13
N LEU A 114 6.95 9.52 8.51
CA LEU A 114 8.04 10.17 7.78
C LEU A 114 9.32 9.34 7.84
N GLN A 115 9.60 8.67 8.96
CA GLN A 115 10.75 7.78 9.06
C GLN A 115 10.62 6.58 8.12
N VAL A 116 9.40 6.02 7.99
CA VAL A 116 9.14 4.94 7.03
C VAL A 116 9.37 5.42 5.61
N ALA A 117 8.84 6.59 5.25
CA ALA A 117 9.03 7.16 3.92
C ALA A 117 10.51 7.40 3.62
N LYS A 118 11.26 7.91 4.58
CA LYS A 118 12.71 8.12 4.45
C LYS A 118 13.43 6.82 4.11
N GLU A 119 13.08 5.73 4.77
CA GLU A 119 13.67 4.43 4.51
C GLU A 119 13.39 3.96 3.08
N VAL A 120 12.15 4.09 2.62
CA VAL A 120 11.77 3.72 1.25
C VAL A 120 12.55 4.55 0.23
N PHE A 121 12.61 5.86 0.42
CA PHE A 121 13.31 6.76 -0.52
C PHE A 121 14.79 6.43 -0.58
N ARG A 122 15.41 6.15 0.56
CA ARG A 122 16.81 5.75 0.61
C ARG A 122 17.06 4.44 -0.14
N GLU A 123 16.22 3.43 0.09
CA GLU A 123 16.36 2.14 -0.59
C GLU A 123 16.20 2.29 -2.10
N ARG A 124 15.30 3.13 -2.57
CA ARG A 124 15.15 3.39 -4.00
C ARG A 124 16.34 4.12 -4.60
N ASP A 125 16.96 5.01 -3.85
CA ASP A 125 18.16 5.71 -4.32
C ASP A 125 19.37 4.77 -4.41
N GLU A 126 19.45 3.77 -3.53
CA GLU A 126 20.51 2.76 -3.53
C GLU A 126 20.29 1.66 -4.56
N GLY A 127 19.05 1.40 -4.90
CA GLY A 127 18.66 0.39 -5.88
C GLY A 127 18.59 0.93 -7.27
#